data_49db3309d137fd15ba8c7d0179d89776
#
_entry.id   49db3309d137fd15ba8c7d0179d89776
#
_cell.length_a   1.000
_cell.length_b   1.000
_cell.length_c   1.000
_cell.angle_alpha   90.00
_cell.angle_beta   90.00
_cell.angle_gamma   90.00
#
_symmetry.space_group_name_H-M   'P 1'
#
loop_
_entity.id
_entity.type
_entity.pdbx_description
1 polymer ?
#
loop_
_entity_poly.entity_id
_entity_poly.type
_entity_poly.pdbx_seq_one_letter_code
_entity_poly.pdbx_strand_id
1 'polypeptide(L)'
;MRVPDCGCRAIPFITTTLLVACGGGGGYSAPYMPPPAAMPTVTFTAPGQSTTVNFGRAVKLTWTSTNATSCTASTSSNTGGTFTGSEPASGSVTVAPTAPGNITYTLACMGTGGSASATTSVTVADSILSMLSVAGMTTIGSTIDPVSADYNPYGLTLAPATAGLITQGDLVVCNFNAGMQTQQGTGTTVIGLHPTAGAMPYRIAQSADLQGCNALTLLPDDSISAAAYTANENPLVTAAGVVGTPFSTDVFAHPWGEAYVAANGTNPAALYVSNVDGSIDRITLDGDTQSAFTQIASGFCTSGTPGAIFAPSGLTYDASIDTLYIVDTSSNSVIAFTSVSGIGSGGIVVNGQCSSVSGPPTPAPTFSGSSATSARVIATGGGLFTPLSAALLSDGDLIVANADINIGSQTPNQVFEISPVLPGGFVGQPVQLDSGAPGALFGIAATVDSQGNQIVYFNDDNANAVMKITVAPQ
;
A
#
# COMPACT_ATOMS: atom_id res chain seq x y z
N MET A 1 -68.49 24.61 0.42
CA MET A 1 -68.84 26.04 0.55
C MET A 1 -67.88 26.82 -0.33
N ARG A 2 -68.50 27.42 -1.37
CA ARG A 2 -68.12 28.62 -2.16
C ARG A 2 -66.64 28.93 -2.44
N VAL A 3 -66.33 28.73 -3.70
CA VAL A 3 -65.35 29.44 -4.53
C VAL A 3 -65.82 30.89 -4.66
N PRO A 4 -64.91 31.86 -4.78
CA PRO A 4 -65.18 32.90 -5.80
C PRO A 4 -64.07 33.06 -6.87
N ASP A 5 -64.62 33.31 -8.01
CA ASP A 5 -64.07 33.60 -9.31
C ASP A 5 -63.13 34.82 -9.39
N CYS A 6 -62.16 34.69 -10.23
CA CYS A 6 -61.99 35.33 -11.53
C CYS A 6 -62.00 36.87 -11.60
N GLY A 7 -61.00 37.41 -12.18
CA GLY A 7 -60.85 38.80 -12.62
C GLY A 7 -59.77 38.99 -13.64
N CYS A 8 -60.04 38.57 -14.89
CA CYS A 8 -59.28 39.05 -16.07
C CYS A 8 -59.54 40.56 -16.26
N ARG A 9 -58.48 41.36 -16.22
CA ARG A 9 -58.53 42.73 -16.77
C ARG A 9 -57.64 42.82 -17.99
N ALA A 10 -58.30 43.08 -19.12
CA ALA A 10 -57.70 43.46 -20.38
C ALA A 10 -57.10 44.87 -20.29
N ILE A 11 -55.91 45.07 -20.81
CA ILE A 11 -55.28 46.38 -20.99
C ILE A 11 -55.47 46.78 -22.44
N PRO A 12 -55.95 48.02 -22.71
CA PRO A 12 -56.27 48.44 -24.07
C PRO A 12 -55.02 48.82 -24.87
N PHE A 13 -55.04 48.42 -26.14
CA PHE A 13 -54.11 48.91 -27.17
C PHE A 13 -54.20 50.40 -27.38
N ILE A 14 -53.09 51.12 -27.25
CA ILE A 14 -52.95 52.51 -27.66
C ILE A 14 -52.38 52.52 -29.07
N THR A 15 -53.21 52.92 -30.00
CA THR A 15 -52.84 53.25 -31.39
C THR A 15 -52.13 54.58 -31.40
N THR A 16 -50.84 54.60 -31.72
CA THR A 16 -50.09 55.86 -31.92
C THR A 16 -50.01 56.16 -33.41
N THR A 17 -50.62 57.24 -33.77
CA THR A 17 -50.64 57.88 -35.17
C THR A 17 -49.22 58.31 -35.52
N LEU A 18 -48.79 57.93 -36.76
CA LEU A 18 -47.58 58.48 -37.35
C LEU A 18 -47.81 59.92 -37.79
N LEU A 19 -47.06 60.86 -37.26
CA LEU A 19 -46.84 62.18 -37.86
C LEU A 19 -45.56 62.10 -38.71
N VAL A 20 -45.73 62.26 -40.00
CA VAL A 20 -44.63 62.49 -40.94
C VAL A 20 -44.25 63.94 -40.85
N ALA A 21 -43.08 64.27 -40.36
CA ALA A 21 -42.46 65.59 -40.49
C ALA A 21 -41.28 65.48 -41.44
N CYS A 22 -41.38 66.06 -42.62
CA CYS A 22 -40.26 66.34 -43.55
C CYS A 22 -39.46 67.51 -42.95
N GLY A 23 -38.17 67.33 -42.75
CA GLY A 23 -37.29 68.47 -42.41
C GLY A 23 -35.85 68.06 -42.23
N GLY A 24 -35.01 68.36 -43.18
CA GLY A 24 -33.62 68.79 -43.02
C GLY A 24 -32.55 67.79 -42.61
N GLY A 25 -31.65 67.49 -43.53
CA GLY A 25 -30.47 66.65 -43.38
C GLY A 25 -29.52 67.11 -42.26
N GLY A 26 -29.22 66.17 -41.44
CA GLY A 26 -28.08 66.12 -40.50
C GLY A 26 -27.82 64.69 -40.21
N GLY A 27 -26.84 64.09 -40.89
CA GLY A 27 -26.45 62.69 -40.64
C GLY A 27 -25.85 62.52 -39.31
N TYR A 28 -26.69 62.16 -38.32
CA TYR A 28 -26.19 61.60 -37.05
C TYR A 28 -25.96 60.12 -37.29
N SER A 29 -24.69 59.78 -37.51
CA SER A 29 -24.25 58.38 -37.35
C SER A 29 -24.53 57.99 -35.91
N ALA A 30 -25.46 57.11 -35.63
CA ALA A 30 -25.62 56.50 -34.33
C ALA A 30 -24.27 55.99 -33.85
N PRO A 31 -23.84 56.27 -32.61
CA PRO A 31 -22.57 55.74 -32.12
C PRO A 31 -22.60 54.21 -32.27
N TYR A 32 -21.59 53.66 -32.95
CA TYR A 32 -21.40 52.23 -33.03
C TYR A 32 -21.22 51.69 -31.63
N MET A 33 -22.22 51.00 -31.07
CA MET A 33 -22.08 50.24 -29.84
C MET A 33 -21.50 48.87 -30.26
N PRO A 34 -20.29 48.57 -29.79
CA PRO A 34 -19.76 47.23 -30.03
C PRO A 34 -20.70 46.18 -29.43
N PRO A 35 -20.83 45.01 -30.05
CA PRO A 35 -21.67 43.96 -29.48
C PRO A 35 -21.17 43.60 -28.07
N PRO A 36 -22.09 43.24 -27.16
CA PRO A 36 -21.73 42.84 -25.81
C PRO A 36 -20.68 41.72 -25.86
N ALA A 37 -19.67 41.81 -25.03
CA ALA A 37 -18.66 40.78 -24.93
C ALA A 37 -19.33 39.44 -24.58
N ALA A 38 -18.87 38.37 -25.26
CA ALA A 38 -19.40 37.04 -25.03
C ALA A 38 -19.07 36.55 -23.60
N MET A 39 -20.04 35.92 -22.96
CA MET A 39 -19.85 35.33 -21.62
C MET A 39 -18.82 34.19 -21.64
N PRO A 40 -18.06 34.00 -20.59
CA PRO A 40 -17.21 32.81 -20.42
C PRO A 40 -18.03 31.52 -20.41
N THR A 41 -17.43 30.44 -20.87
CA THR A 41 -17.89 29.07 -20.61
C THR A 41 -16.77 28.29 -19.93
N VAL A 42 -17.13 27.32 -19.11
CA VAL A 42 -16.18 26.45 -18.43
C VAL A 42 -16.64 25.02 -18.54
N THR A 43 -15.75 24.13 -18.98
CA THR A 43 -15.88 22.68 -18.89
C THR A 43 -14.83 22.19 -17.90
N PHE A 44 -15.26 21.47 -16.86
CA PHE A 44 -14.39 20.98 -15.80
C PHE A 44 -14.75 19.55 -15.47
N THR A 45 -13.77 18.65 -15.56
CA THR A 45 -13.97 17.21 -15.42
C THR A 45 -12.90 16.57 -14.55
N ALA A 46 -13.30 15.59 -13.73
CA ALA A 46 -12.44 14.54 -13.20
C ALA A 46 -12.61 13.28 -14.10
N PRO A 47 -11.67 12.32 -14.10
CA PRO A 47 -11.85 11.04 -14.78
C PRO A 47 -13.09 10.33 -14.24
N GLY A 48 -14.11 10.14 -15.07
CA GLY A 48 -15.40 9.54 -14.70
C GLY A 48 -16.23 10.44 -13.76
N GLN A 49 -17.35 10.95 -14.23
CA GLN A 49 -18.32 11.62 -13.36
C GLN A 49 -18.84 10.58 -12.35
N SER A 50 -18.61 10.78 -11.05
CA SER A 50 -18.91 9.84 -9.97
C SER A 50 -17.88 8.72 -9.76
N THR A 51 -16.59 9.03 -9.89
CA THR A 51 -15.53 8.05 -9.60
C THR A 51 -15.26 8.01 -8.11
N THR A 52 -15.41 6.84 -7.50
CA THR A 52 -14.80 6.54 -6.22
C THR A 52 -13.31 6.30 -6.49
N VAL A 53 -12.46 6.97 -5.74
CA VAL A 53 -11.02 6.77 -5.75
C VAL A 53 -10.59 6.33 -4.37
N ASN A 54 -9.60 5.46 -4.32
CA ASN A 54 -9.06 5.04 -3.05
C ASN A 54 -8.31 6.19 -2.37
N PHE A 55 -8.26 6.14 -1.07
CA PHE A 55 -7.57 7.12 -0.24
C PHE A 55 -6.13 7.34 -0.73
N GLY A 56 -5.71 8.60 -0.78
CA GLY A 56 -4.35 8.95 -1.21
C GLY A 56 -4.05 8.78 -2.71
N ARG A 57 -4.98 8.24 -3.51
CA ARG A 57 -4.76 8.07 -4.95
C ARG A 57 -4.91 9.37 -5.71
N ALA A 58 -4.05 9.53 -6.72
CA ALA A 58 -4.02 10.73 -7.54
C ALA A 58 -5.21 10.81 -8.49
N VAL A 59 -5.84 11.97 -8.55
CA VAL A 59 -6.94 12.29 -9.46
C VAL A 59 -6.51 13.41 -10.39
N LYS A 60 -6.62 13.23 -11.69
CA LYS A 60 -6.33 14.25 -12.68
C LYS A 60 -7.59 15.08 -12.97
N LEU A 61 -7.59 16.32 -12.55
CA LEU A 61 -8.60 17.31 -12.91
C LEU A 61 -8.22 17.99 -14.24
N THR A 62 -9.19 18.19 -15.13
CA THR A 62 -8.94 18.82 -16.45
C THR A 62 -10.01 19.85 -16.74
N TRP A 63 -9.63 20.99 -17.30
CA TRP A 63 -10.59 22.05 -17.64
C TRP A 63 -10.23 22.76 -18.94
N THR A 64 -11.28 23.32 -19.55
CA THR A 64 -11.18 24.27 -20.67
C THR A 64 -12.19 25.37 -20.46
N SER A 65 -11.84 26.59 -20.83
CA SER A 65 -12.79 27.71 -20.86
C SER A 65 -12.67 28.50 -22.15
N THR A 66 -13.76 29.17 -22.52
CA THR A 66 -13.77 30.13 -23.63
C THR A 66 -14.12 31.49 -23.10
N ASN A 67 -13.66 32.57 -23.75
CA ASN A 67 -13.92 33.97 -23.39
C ASN A 67 -13.51 34.35 -21.95
N ALA A 68 -12.70 33.51 -21.27
CA ALA A 68 -12.16 33.79 -19.96
C ALA A 68 -10.76 34.39 -20.03
N THR A 69 -10.46 35.33 -19.17
CA THR A 69 -9.13 35.95 -18.99
C THR A 69 -8.37 35.41 -17.79
N SER A 70 -9.10 34.91 -16.79
CA SER A 70 -8.55 34.32 -15.58
C SER A 70 -9.52 33.30 -14.98
N CYS A 71 -8.99 32.29 -14.29
CA CYS A 71 -9.77 31.32 -13.51
C CYS A 71 -9.23 31.25 -12.08
N THR A 72 -10.12 30.91 -11.15
CA THR A 72 -9.77 30.67 -9.74
C THR A 72 -10.30 29.30 -9.33
N ALA A 73 -9.42 28.50 -8.79
CA ALA A 73 -9.71 27.18 -8.26
C ALA A 73 -10.04 27.22 -6.75
N SER A 74 -10.92 26.35 -6.32
CA SER A 74 -11.19 26.09 -4.91
C SER A 74 -11.67 24.66 -4.67
N THR A 75 -11.50 24.16 -3.44
CA THR A 75 -12.02 22.86 -3.00
C THR A 75 -12.96 23.01 -1.83
N SER A 76 -13.91 22.07 -1.68
CA SER A 76 -14.84 22.03 -0.55
C SER A 76 -14.16 21.64 0.79
N SER A 77 -12.94 21.08 0.73
CA SER A 77 -12.18 20.62 1.89
C SER A 77 -10.69 20.86 1.68
N ASN A 78 -9.97 21.22 2.73
CA ASN A 78 -8.50 21.31 2.72
C ASN A 78 -7.81 19.92 2.56
N THR A 79 -8.57 18.85 2.67
CA THR A 79 -8.08 17.46 2.44
C THR A 79 -8.20 17.00 0.99
N GLY A 80 -8.74 17.85 0.09
CA GLY A 80 -8.90 17.53 -1.34
C GLY A 80 -7.63 17.60 -2.19
N GLY A 81 -6.48 17.84 -1.58
CA GLY A 81 -5.24 18.12 -2.30
C GLY A 81 -5.15 19.58 -2.74
N THR A 82 -4.05 19.95 -3.41
CA THR A 82 -3.79 21.35 -3.79
C THR A 82 -4.50 21.70 -5.10
N PHE A 83 -5.72 22.21 -5.01
CA PHE A 83 -6.45 22.84 -6.11
C PHE A 83 -7.07 24.13 -5.62
N THR A 84 -6.25 25.18 -5.47
CA THR A 84 -6.67 26.49 -4.97
C THR A 84 -5.86 27.59 -5.63
N GLY A 85 -6.48 28.75 -5.79
CA GLY A 85 -5.81 29.93 -6.30
C GLY A 85 -6.00 30.15 -7.81
N SER A 86 -5.08 30.88 -8.43
CA SER A 86 -5.19 31.30 -9.82
C SER A 86 -4.77 30.18 -10.78
N GLU A 87 -5.63 29.93 -11.76
CA GLU A 87 -5.41 28.91 -12.79
C GLU A 87 -5.51 29.53 -14.20
N PRO A 88 -4.83 28.95 -15.18
CA PRO A 88 -4.99 29.38 -16.59
C PRO A 88 -6.39 29.05 -17.12
N ALA A 89 -6.77 29.66 -18.21
CA ALA A 89 -8.07 29.45 -18.86
C ALA A 89 -8.31 27.98 -19.30
N SER A 90 -7.25 27.20 -19.50
CA SER A 90 -7.31 25.75 -19.74
C SER A 90 -6.11 25.08 -19.11
N GLY A 91 -6.28 23.86 -18.63
CA GLY A 91 -5.20 23.13 -17.98
C GLY A 91 -5.62 21.80 -17.39
N SER A 92 -4.68 21.21 -16.67
CA SER A 92 -4.93 20.04 -15.82
C SER A 92 -4.02 20.08 -14.60
N VAL A 93 -4.49 19.53 -13.51
CA VAL A 93 -3.72 19.34 -12.27
C VAL A 93 -4.01 17.93 -11.72
N THR A 94 -3.02 17.34 -11.07
CA THR A 94 -3.20 16.10 -10.33
C THR A 94 -3.33 16.44 -8.86
N VAL A 95 -4.41 16.01 -8.23
CA VAL A 95 -4.66 16.15 -6.79
C VAL A 95 -4.63 14.78 -6.13
N ALA A 96 -4.18 14.71 -4.88
CA ALA A 96 -4.23 13.49 -4.07
C ALA A 96 -5.04 13.81 -2.79
N PRO A 97 -6.30 13.38 -2.71
CA PRO A 97 -7.11 13.56 -1.52
C PRO A 97 -6.51 12.84 -0.29
N THR A 98 -6.57 13.50 0.86
CA THR A 98 -5.98 13.02 2.12
C THR A 98 -7.01 12.73 3.22
N ALA A 99 -8.29 12.65 2.88
CA ALA A 99 -9.36 12.19 3.77
C ALA A 99 -10.50 11.58 2.96
N PRO A 100 -11.20 10.58 3.48
CA PRO A 100 -12.36 9.98 2.84
C PRO A 100 -13.54 10.96 2.79
N GLY A 101 -14.49 10.65 1.91
CA GLY A 101 -15.72 11.44 1.73
C GLY A 101 -15.82 12.08 0.36
N ASN A 102 -16.87 12.88 0.16
CA ASN A 102 -17.12 13.56 -1.11
C ASN A 102 -16.42 14.93 -1.14
N ILE A 103 -15.51 15.10 -2.08
CA ILE A 103 -14.77 16.34 -2.28
C ILE A 103 -15.24 16.99 -3.57
N THR A 104 -15.70 18.25 -3.49
CA THR A 104 -16.09 19.04 -4.63
C THR A 104 -15.00 20.05 -4.99
N TYR A 105 -14.60 20.04 -6.23
CA TYR A 105 -13.66 20.99 -6.81
C TYR A 105 -14.47 22.00 -7.63
N THR A 106 -14.13 23.27 -7.52
CA THR A 106 -14.81 24.37 -8.21
C THR A 106 -13.78 25.18 -9.00
N LEU A 107 -14.09 25.47 -10.26
CA LEU A 107 -13.34 26.42 -11.08
C LEU A 107 -14.26 27.57 -11.49
N ALA A 108 -13.94 28.79 -11.07
CA ALA A 108 -14.64 30.00 -11.42
C ALA A 108 -13.78 30.84 -12.36
N CYS A 109 -14.29 31.11 -13.57
CA CYS A 109 -13.57 31.88 -14.60
C CYS A 109 -14.25 33.21 -14.87
N MET A 110 -13.46 34.27 -15.10
CA MET A 110 -13.90 35.62 -15.37
C MET A 110 -13.40 36.06 -16.76
N GLY A 111 -14.21 36.83 -17.47
CA GLY A 111 -13.88 37.45 -18.73
C GLY A 111 -14.59 38.78 -18.88
N THR A 112 -14.36 39.48 -20.00
CA THR A 112 -14.98 40.81 -20.30
C THR A 112 -16.49 40.76 -20.41
N GLY A 113 -17.10 39.59 -20.69
CA GLY A 113 -18.55 39.40 -20.77
C GLY A 113 -19.20 38.95 -19.46
N GLY A 114 -18.45 38.74 -18.38
CA GLY A 114 -18.96 38.26 -17.09
C GLY A 114 -18.17 37.10 -16.50
N SER A 115 -18.83 36.22 -15.76
CA SER A 115 -18.23 35.07 -15.10
C SER A 115 -19.00 33.77 -15.37
N ALA A 116 -18.31 32.65 -15.32
CA ALA A 116 -18.88 31.31 -15.35
C ALA A 116 -18.12 30.40 -14.35
N SER A 117 -18.81 29.41 -13.79
CA SER A 117 -18.20 28.42 -12.93
C SER A 117 -18.66 27.02 -13.29
N ALA A 118 -17.79 26.05 -13.02
CA ALA A 118 -18.11 24.64 -13.12
C ALA A 118 -17.54 23.88 -11.90
N THR A 119 -18.20 22.80 -11.54
CA THR A 119 -17.81 21.92 -10.42
C THR A 119 -17.67 20.49 -10.89
N THR A 120 -16.76 19.75 -10.25
CA THR A 120 -16.68 18.31 -10.35
C THR A 120 -16.49 17.73 -8.96
N SER A 121 -17.02 16.55 -8.70
CA SER A 121 -16.90 15.88 -7.41
C SER A 121 -16.21 14.54 -7.52
N VAL A 122 -15.44 14.22 -6.50
CA VAL A 122 -14.74 12.92 -6.36
C VAL A 122 -15.16 12.36 -5.00
N THR A 123 -15.62 11.12 -5.00
CA THR A 123 -15.83 10.36 -3.76
C THR A 123 -14.52 9.64 -3.42
N VAL A 124 -14.00 9.88 -2.23
CA VAL A 124 -12.80 9.20 -1.72
C VAL A 124 -13.27 8.10 -0.78
N ALA A 125 -12.86 6.89 -1.07
CA ALA A 125 -13.17 5.72 -0.25
C ALA A 125 -12.52 5.81 1.15
N ASP A 126 -13.07 5.10 2.11
CA ASP A 126 -12.42 4.91 3.41
C ASP A 126 -11.14 4.09 3.25
N SER A 127 -10.17 4.30 4.12
CA SER A 127 -8.97 3.46 4.15
C SER A 127 -9.31 2.04 4.61
N ILE A 128 -8.57 1.05 4.13
CA ILE A 128 -8.73 -0.34 4.57
C ILE A 128 -8.47 -0.43 6.08
N LEU A 129 -7.50 0.31 6.59
CA LEU A 129 -7.19 0.38 8.02
C LEU A 129 -8.37 0.84 8.87
N SER A 130 -9.13 1.86 8.41
CA SER A 130 -10.31 2.35 9.13
C SER A 130 -11.39 1.27 9.22
N MET A 131 -11.54 0.47 8.17
CA MET A 131 -12.48 -0.65 8.14
C MET A 131 -12.01 -1.84 8.98
N LEU A 132 -10.70 -2.13 9.01
CA LEU A 132 -10.12 -3.15 9.89
C LEU A 132 -10.42 -2.87 11.36
N SER A 133 -10.43 -1.60 11.77
CA SER A 133 -10.68 -1.20 13.16
C SER A 133 -12.05 -1.59 13.70
N VAL A 134 -13.03 -1.81 12.82
CA VAL A 134 -14.42 -2.16 13.17
C VAL A 134 -14.82 -3.57 12.70
N ALA A 135 -13.96 -4.22 11.92
CA ALA A 135 -14.20 -5.59 11.45
C ALA A 135 -13.96 -6.60 12.59
N GLY A 136 -14.74 -7.66 12.58
CA GLY A 136 -14.53 -8.77 13.51
C GLY A 136 -13.34 -9.62 13.10
N MET A 137 -12.55 -10.07 14.08
CA MET A 137 -11.48 -11.05 13.88
C MET A 137 -12.00 -12.48 14.02
N THR A 138 -11.44 -13.37 13.21
CA THR A 138 -11.73 -14.82 13.25
C THR A 138 -10.44 -15.60 13.38
N THR A 139 -10.34 -16.48 14.38
CA THR A 139 -9.23 -17.43 14.47
C THR A 139 -9.40 -18.51 13.41
N ILE A 140 -8.38 -18.65 12.55
CA ILE A 140 -8.33 -19.71 11.54
C ILE A 140 -7.93 -21.03 12.21
N GLY A 141 -6.81 -21.06 12.90
CA GLY A 141 -6.35 -22.27 13.59
C GLY A 141 -5.02 -22.07 14.27
N SER A 142 -4.62 -23.09 15.04
CA SER A 142 -3.32 -23.11 15.69
C SER A 142 -2.19 -23.26 14.69
N THR A 143 -1.05 -22.59 14.95
CA THR A 143 0.18 -22.74 14.17
C THR A 143 1.15 -23.75 14.76
N ILE A 144 0.82 -24.34 15.92
CA ILE A 144 1.66 -25.36 16.57
C ILE A 144 1.70 -26.59 15.69
N ASP A 145 2.92 -27.03 15.35
CA ASP A 145 3.11 -28.25 14.57
C ASP A 145 2.53 -29.48 15.31
N PRO A 146 1.69 -30.28 14.65
CA PRO A 146 0.98 -31.37 15.34
C PRO A 146 1.85 -32.57 15.76
N VAL A 147 3.14 -32.59 15.37
CA VAL A 147 4.04 -33.72 15.61
C VAL A 147 5.20 -33.37 16.52
N SER A 148 5.94 -32.26 16.22
CA SER A 148 7.08 -31.82 17.04
C SER A 148 6.72 -30.75 18.06
N ALA A 149 5.52 -30.20 17.95
CA ALA A 149 5.07 -29.07 18.75
C ALA A 149 5.93 -27.80 18.58
N ASP A 150 6.58 -27.64 17.42
CA ASP A 150 7.22 -26.38 17.05
C ASP A 150 6.15 -25.27 17.00
N TYR A 151 6.49 -24.08 17.42
CA TYR A 151 5.58 -22.96 17.65
C TYR A 151 6.25 -21.61 17.33
N ASN A 152 5.63 -20.50 17.71
CA ASN A 152 6.10 -19.15 17.44
C ASN A 152 6.09 -18.85 15.93
N PRO A 153 4.91 -18.57 15.34
CA PRO A 153 4.75 -18.41 13.91
C PRO A 153 5.32 -17.08 13.43
N TYR A 154 6.34 -17.12 12.58
CA TYR A 154 6.95 -15.92 12.00
C TYR A 154 6.51 -15.69 10.56
N GLY A 155 6.97 -16.50 9.61
CA GLY A 155 6.57 -16.36 8.21
C GLY A 155 5.12 -16.74 7.98
N LEU A 156 4.42 -16.02 7.09
CA LEU A 156 3.06 -16.31 6.66
C LEU A 156 2.90 -15.92 5.18
N THR A 157 2.40 -16.84 4.38
CA THR A 157 2.02 -16.57 2.99
C THR A 157 0.82 -17.40 2.56
N LEU A 158 0.26 -17.09 1.38
CA LEU A 158 -0.90 -17.77 0.78
C LEU A 158 -0.44 -18.62 -0.41
N ALA A 159 -0.95 -19.84 -0.50
CA ALA A 159 -0.70 -20.75 -1.61
C ALA A 159 -1.34 -20.25 -2.91
N PRO A 160 -0.55 -20.01 -3.98
CA PRO A 160 -1.06 -19.53 -5.26
C PRO A 160 -1.78 -20.62 -6.07
N ALA A 161 -1.47 -21.91 -5.82
CA ALA A 161 -1.97 -23.04 -6.60
C ALA A 161 -2.41 -24.21 -5.72
N THR A 162 -2.74 -25.34 -6.33
CA THR A 162 -2.96 -26.61 -5.63
C THR A 162 -1.95 -27.62 -6.13
N ALA A 163 -1.00 -28.03 -5.27
CA ALA A 163 0.02 -29.02 -5.58
C ALA A 163 0.42 -29.80 -4.32
N GLY A 164 0.75 -31.08 -4.49
CA GLY A 164 1.25 -31.94 -3.41
C GLY A 164 0.33 -31.97 -2.19
N LEU A 165 0.80 -31.49 -1.06
CA LEU A 165 0.04 -31.37 0.21
C LEU A 165 -0.77 -30.08 0.30
N ILE A 166 -0.50 -29.10 -0.55
CA ILE A 166 -0.98 -27.72 -0.45
C ILE A 166 -2.18 -27.52 -1.37
N THR A 167 -3.21 -26.83 -0.90
CA THR A 167 -4.37 -26.44 -1.68
C THR A 167 -4.35 -24.93 -1.90
N GLN A 168 -4.77 -24.46 -3.07
CA GLN A 168 -4.84 -23.04 -3.37
C GLN A 168 -5.59 -22.27 -2.28
N GLY A 169 -4.97 -21.20 -1.79
CA GLY A 169 -5.48 -20.38 -0.71
C GLY A 169 -5.11 -20.86 0.70
N ASP A 170 -4.43 -22.01 0.84
CA ASP A 170 -3.90 -22.44 2.14
C ASP A 170 -2.91 -21.40 2.67
N LEU A 171 -2.88 -21.28 3.98
CA LEU A 171 -1.94 -20.47 4.73
C LEU A 171 -0.74 -21.32 5.06
N VAL A 172 0.43 -20.92 4.60
CA VAL A 172 1.71 -21.59 4.87
C VAL A 172 2.51 -20.79 5.88
N VAL A 173 2.93 -21.44 6.96
CA VAL A 173 3.52 -20.80 8.14
C VAL A 173 4.84 -21.45 8.52
N CYS A 174 5.86 -20.63 8.82
CA CYS A 174 7.09 -21.04 9.49
C CYS A 174 6.93 -21.01 11.01
N ASN A 175 7.41 -22.03 11.69
CA ASN A 175 7.58 -22.02 13.14
C ASN A 175 9.03 -21.73 13.53
N PHE A 176 9.25 -20.62 14.23
CA PHE A 176 10.60 -20.16 14.58
C PHE A 176 11.22 -20.90 15.76
N ASN A 177 10.41 -21.39 16.70
CA ASN A 177 10.86 -22.06 17.92
C ASN A 177 10.45 -23.53 17.96
N ALA A 178 11.34 -24.40 18.45
CA ALA A 178 11.03 -25.78 18.71
C ALA A 178 10.14 -25.93 19.97
N GLY A 179 9.25 -26.92 19.95
CA GLY A 179 8.40 -27.23 21.08
C GLY A 179 9.18 -27.46 22.37
N MET A 180 8.68 -26.88 23.46
CA MET A 180 9.27 -26.97 24.81
C MET A 180 10.69 -26.40 24.96
N GLN A 181 11.21 -25.66 23.96
CA GLN A 181 12.50 -24.97 24.04
C GLN A 181 12.26 -23.48 24.37
N THR A 182 13.10 -22.92 25.21
CA THR A 182 13.10 -21.46 25.49
C THR A 182 14.05 -20.69 24.57
N GLN A 183 14.84 -21.41 23.78
CA GLN A 183 15.81 -20.81 22.88
C GLN A 183 15.14 -20.39 21.56
N GLN A 184 15.36 -19.18 21.18
CA GLN A 184 14.87 -18.62 19.94
C GLN A 184 15.56 -19.22 18.71
N GLY A 185 14.82 -19.37 17.60
CA GLY A 185 15.37 -19.83 16.34
C GLY A 185 15.68 -21.34 16.30
N THR A 186 14.99 -22.15 17.08
CA THR A 186 15.22 -23.60 17.15
C THR A 186 14.19 -24.43 16.39
N GLY A 187 13.07 -23.83 15.93
CA GLY A 187 12.03 -24.49 15.15
C GLY A 187 12.54 -24.96 13.79
N THR A 188 11.97 -26.04 13.29
CA THR A 188 12.43 -26.74 12.08
C THR A 188 11.28 -27.08 11.13
N THR A 189 10.07 -26.54 11.37
CA THR A 189 8.86 -26.95 10.68
C THR A 189 8.22 -25.85 9.86
N VAL A 190 7.64 -26.27 8.73
CA VAL A 190 6.66 -25.51 7.95
C VAL A 190 5.34 -26.27 8.01
N ILE A 191 4.28 -25.56 8.35
CA ILE A 191 2.92 -26.11 8.44
C ILE A 191 1.98 -25.42 7.46
N GLY A 192 0.86 -26.08 7.15
CA GLY A 192 -0.25 -25.52 6.38
C GLY A 192 -1.53 -25.47 7.20
N LEU A 193 -2.38 -24.50 6.87
CA LEU A 193 -3.73 -24.34 7.40
C LEU A 193 -4.69 -24.04 6.26
N HIS A 194 -5.80 -24.79 6.15
CA HIS A 194 -6.90 -24.34 5.29
C HIS A 194 -7.50 -23.04 5.81
N PRO A 195 -7.89 -22.07 4.96
CA PRO A 195 -8.30 -20.73 5.40
C PRO A 195 -9.74 -20.68 5.96
N THR A 196 -10.12 -21.68 6.77
CA THR A 196 -11.43 -21.83 7.40
C THR A 196 -11.31 -21.83 8.91
N ALA A 197 -12.26 -21.20 9.60
CA ALA A 197 -12.26 -21.13 11.06
C ALA A 197 -12.22 -22.52 11.71
N GLY A 198 -11.35 -22.71 12.68
CA GLY A 198 -11.16 -23.98 13.37
C GLY A 198 -10.33 -25.01 12.60
N ALA A 199 -9.58 -24.58 11.58
CA ALA A 199 -8.69 -25.47 10.84
C ALA A 199 -7.64 -26.10 11.76
N MET A 200 -7.37 -27.38 11.52
CA MET A 200 -6.28 -28.08 12.16
C MET A 200 -5.00 -27.91 11.32
N PRO A 201 -3.84 -27.61 11.93
CA PRO A 201 -2.59 -27.53 11.22
C PRO A 201 -2.17 -28.90 10.70
N TYR A 202 -1.57 -28.91 9.52
CA TYR A 202 -0.89 -30.08 8.97
C TYR A 202 0.57 -29.76 8.67
N ARG A 203 1.45 -30.71 8.94
CA ARG A 203 2.88 -30.51 8.63
C ARG A 203 3.09 -30.61 7.12
N ILE A 204 3.72 -29.60 6.53
CA ILE A 204 4.22 -29.65 5.16
C ILE A 204 5.63 -30.24 5.17
N ALA A 205 6.55 -29.66 5.95
CA ALA A 205 7.95 -30.11 5.99
C ALA A 205 8.58 -30.00 7.39
N GLN A 206 9.64 -30.77 7.57
CA GLN A 206 10.55 -30.66 8.72
C GLN A 206 11.96 -31.01 8.28
N SER A 207 12.96 -30.15 8.56
CA SER A 207 14.39 -30.40 8.31
C SER A 207 15.24 -29.53 9.21
N ALA A 208 16.48 -29.95 9.47
CA ALA A 208 17.50 -29.10 10.09
C ALA A 208 17.82 -27.87 9.23
N ASP A 209 17.71 -27.97 7.91
CA ASP A 209 17.93 -26.87 6.97
C ASP A 209 16.85 -25.76 7.10
N LEU A 210 15.74 -26.05 7.76
CA LEU A 210 14.67 -25.10 8.10
C LEU A 210 14.85 -24.47 9.48
N GLN A 211 15.95 -24.74 10.18
CA GLN A 211 16.10 -24.27 11.56
C GLN A 211 16.08 -22.74 11.66
N GLY A 212 15.14 -22.25 12.48
CA GLY A 212 14.88 -20.82 12.63
C GLY A 212 14.23 -20.21 11.41
N CYS A 213 13.33 -20.94 10.73
CA CYS A 213 12.53 -20.41 9.63
C CYS A 213 11.69 -19.23 10.12
N ASN A 214 11.91 -18.05 9.54
CA ASN A 214 11.27 -16.79 9.95
C ASN A 214 10.55 -16.06 8.83
N ALA A 215 10.87 -16.33 7.57
CA ALA A 215 10.10 -15.87 6.42
C ALA A 215 9.99 -17.00 5.39
N LEU A 216 8.99 -16.91 4.55
CA LEU A 216 8.81 -17.81 3.42
C LEU A 216 8.01 -17.14 2.31
N THR A 217 8.23 -17.62 1.09
CA THR A 217 7.43 -17.25 -0.06
C THR A 217 7.14 -18.49 -0.90
N LEU A 218 6.06 -18.49 -1.68
CA LEU A 218 5.71 -19.58 -2.57
C LEU A 218 5.97 -19.20 -4.03
N LEU A 219 6.53 -20.16 -4.75
CA LEU A 219 6.63 -20.13 -6.20
C LEU A 219 5.26 -20.51 -6.81
N PRO A 220 5.05 -20.29 -8.12
CA PRO A 220 3.75 -20.56 -8.77
C PRO A 220 3.28 -22.04 -8.74
N ASP A 221 4.17 -22.98 -8.45
CA ASP A 221 3.90 -24.42 -8.32
C ASP A 221 3.71 -24.88 -6.86
N ASP A 222 3.58 -23.92 -5.93
CA ASP A 222 3.55 -24.11 -4.48
C ASP A 222 4.85 -24.68 -3.88
N SER A 223 5.97 -24.67 -4.61
CA SER A 223 7.27 -24.84 -3.98
C SER A 223 7.55 -23.66 -3.04
N ILE A 224 8.05 -23.95 -1.84
CA ILE A 224 8.27 -22.99 -0.76
C ILE A 224 9.75 -22.66 -0.71
N SER A 225 10.11 -21.38 -0.85
CA SER A 225 11.43 -20.89 -0.45
C SER A 225 11.33 -20.39 0.99
N ALA A 226 12.30 -20.71 1.82
CA ALA A 226 12.26 -20.42 3.25
C ALA A 226 13.55 -19.78 3.76
N ALA A 227 13.45 -18.59 4.34
CA ALA A 227 14.55 -17.93 5.01
C ALA A 227 14.80 -18.58 6.38
N ALA A 228 15.78 -19.46 6.49
CA ALA A 228 16.13 -20.19 7.69
C ALA A 228 17.29 -19.51 8.42
N TYR A 229 16.96 -18.60 9.34
CA TYR A 229 17.91 -17.75 10.04
C TYR A 229 19.03 -18.53 10.74
N THR A 230 18.66 -19.55 11.55
CA THR A 230 19.65 -20.28 12.37
C THR A 230 20.47 -21.26 11.53
N ALA A 231 19.85 -21.91 10.57
CA ALA A 231 20.55 -22.74 9.61
C ALA A 231 21.49 -21.91 8.70
N ASN A 232 21.21 -20.63 8.55
CA ASN A 232 21.87 -19.72 7.60
C ASN A 232 21.74 -20.18 6.15
N GLU A 233 20.56 -20.65 5.79
CA GLU A 233 20.25 -21.26 4.51
C GLU A 233 18.91 -20.74 3.96
N ASN A 234 18.70 -20.99 2.67
CA ASN A 234 17.43 -20.72 2.00
C ASN A 234 16.99 -21.96 1.22
N PRO A 235 16.48 -23.03 1.90
CA PRO A 235 16.05 -24.25 1.25
C PRO A 235 14.79 -24.07 0.42
N LEU A 236 14.71 -24.80 -0.68
CA LEU A 236 13.49 -24.95 -1.46
C LEU A 236 12.79 -26.25 -1.01
N VAL A 237 11.53 -26.12 -0.59
CA VAL A 237 10.67 -27.24 -0.18
C VAL A 237 9.62 -27.46 -1.25
N THR A 238 9.51 -28.65 -1.79
CA THR A 238 8.45 -28.95 -2.77
C THR A 238 7.07 -28.92 -2.10
N ALA A 239 6.01 -28.70 -2.87
CA ALA A 239 4.64 -28.78 -2.37
C ALA A 239 4.27 -30.15 -1.74
N ALA A 240 5.04 -31.20 -2.02
CA ALA A 240 4.94 -32.52 -1.39
C ALA A 240 5.70 -32.63 -0.05
N GLY A 241 6.36 -31.56 0.39
CA GLY A 241 7.07 -31.50 1.67
C GLY A 241 8.50 -32.04 1.62
N VAL A 242 9.05 -32.25 0.42
CA VAL A 242 10.46 -32.69 0.28
C VAL A 242 11.35 -31.47 0.32
N VAL A 243 12.26 -31.44 1.31
CA VAL A 243 13.28 -30.39 1.42
C VAL A 243 14.40 -30.69 0.46
N GLY A 244 14.63 -29.79 -0.49
CA GLY A 244 15.69 -29.86 -1.49
C GLY A 244 16.99 -29.26 -0.99
N THR A 245 18.01 -29.29 -1.88
CA THR A 245 19.27 -28.62 -1.60
C THR A 245 19.03 -27.10 -1.47
N PRO A 246 19.52 -26.45 -0.42
CA PRO A 246 19.43 -25.01 -0.29
C PRO A 246 20.08 -24.28 -1.47
N PHE A 247 19.60 -23.09 -1.79
CA PHE A 247 20.34 -22.16 -2.63
C PHE A 247 21.72 -21.90 -2.00
N SER A 248 22.68 -21.42 -2.79
CA SER A 248 24.09 -21.32 -2.37
C SER A 248 24.25 -20.78 -0.94
N THR A 249 24.76 -21.62 -0.04
CA THR A 249 24.87 -21.33 1.41
C THR A 249 25.94 -20.29 1.75
N ASP A 250 26.90 -20.07 0.86
CA ASP A 250 28.07 -19.20 1.12
C ASP A 250 27.75 -17.69 0.96
N VAL A 251 26.52 -17.35 0.56
CA VAL A 251 26.13 -15.98 0.23
C VAL A 251 25.20 -15.35 1.28
N PHE A 252 24.52 -16.17 2.08
CA PHE A 252 23.60 -15.66 3.09
C PHE A 252 24.30 -15.26 4.40
N ALA A 253 23.79 -14.22 5.00
CA ALA A 253 24.20 -13.75 6.32
C ALA A 253 22.98 -13.73 7.24
N HIS A 254 22.48 -14.91 7.60
CA HIS A 254 21.26 -15.13 8.36
C HIS A 254 20.04 -14.50 7.66
N PRO A 255 19.48 -15.17 6.62
CA PRO A 255 18.36 -14.67 5.85
C PRO A 255 17.16 -14.40 6.76
N TRP A 256 16.47 -13.27 6.54
CA TRP A 256 15.48 -12.77 7.48
C TRP A 256 14.12 -12.51 6.84
N GLY A 257 14.01 -11.86 5.68
CA GLY A 257 12.79 -11.64 4.93
C GLY A 257 12.91 -12.15 3.50
N GLU A 258 11.79 -12.47 2.86
CA GLU A 258 11.79 -13.05 1.53
C GLU A 258 10.58 -12.61 0.69
N ALA A 259 10.81 -12.44 -0.62
CA ALA A 259 9.75 -12.19 -1.60
C ALA A 259 10.07 -12.87 -2.94
N TYR A 260 9.08 -13.53 -3.54
CA TYR A 260 9.15 -14.06 -4.90
C TYR A 260 8.68 -12.99 -5.90
N VAL A 261 9.44 -12.88 -6.99
CA VAL A 261 9.14 -12.00 -8.13
C VAL A 261 9.05 -12.85 -9.38
N ALA A 262 7.87 -12.90 -9.98
CA ALA A 262 7.65 -13.67 -11.21
C ALA A 262 8.43 -13.07 -12.39
N ALA A 263 8.76 -13.90 -13.37
CA ALA A 263 9.38 -13.46 -14.61
C ALA A 263 8.49 -12.42 -15.33
N ASN A 264 9.09 -11.32 -15.79
CA ASN A 264 8.39 -10.25 -16.48
C ASN A 264 9.19 -9.78 -17.71
N GLY A 265 8.70 -10.06 -18.89
CA GLY A 265 9.36 -9.71 -20.14
C GLY A 265 10.75 -10.33 -20.27
N THR A 266 11.79 -9.49 -20.22
CA THR A 266 13.19 -9.94 -20.28
C THR A 266 13.80 -10.26 -18.92
N ASN A 267 13.11 -9.94 -17.83
CA ASN A 267 13.58 -10.21 -16.49
C ASN A 267 13.16 -11.62 -16.07
N PRO A 268 14.10 -12.50 -15.69
CA PRO A 268 13.78 -13.83 -15.17
C PRO A 268 13.09 -13.73 -13.80
N ALA A 269 12.45 -14.81 -13.37
CA ALA A 269 11.96 -14.93 -12.01
C ALA A 269 13.11 -14.83 -11.00
N ALA A 270 12.81 -14.32 -9.81
CA ALA A 270 13.81 -14.17 -8.77
C ALA A 270 13.20 -14.27 -7.36
N LEU A 271 14.02 -14.68 -6.41
CA LEU A 271 13.79 -14.47 -4.99
C LEU A 271 14.60 -13.27 -4.53
N TYR A 272 14.01 -12.43 -3.70
CA TYR A 272 14.70 -11.38 -2.98
C TYR A 272 14.75 -11.76 -1.52
N VAL A 273 15.93 -11.65 -0.93
CA VAL A 273 16.20 -12.05 0.45
C VAL A 273 16.86 -10.91 1.18
N SER A 274 16.31 -10.52 2.33
CA SER A 274 16.99 -9.62 3.26
C SER A 274 17.84 -10.43 4.25
N ASN A 275 18.99 -9.88 4.64
CA ASN A 275 19.92 -10.55 5.55
C ASN A 275 20.18 -9.68 6.79
N VAL A 276 20.58 -10.35 7.87
CA VAL A 276 20.87 -9.70 9.16
C VAL A 276 22.18 -8.91 9.11
N ASP A 277 23.01 -9.06 8.11
CA ASP A 277 24.18 -8.20 7.88
C ASP A 277 23.84 -6.84 7.22
N GLY A 278 22.57 -6.63 6.89
CA GLY A 278 22.10 -5.40 6.24
C GLY A 278 22.23 -5.42 4.72
N SER A 279 22.28 -6.58 4.11
CA SER A 279 22.21 -6.75 2.67
C SER A 279 20.81 -7.15 2.17
N ILE A 280 20.53 -6.86 0.89
CA ILE A 280 19.42 -7.41 0.12
C ILE A 280 19.99 -8.13 -1.07
N ASP A 281 19.67 -9.42 -1.19
CA ASP A 281 20.15 -10.28 -2.24
C ASP A 281 19.03 -10.65 -3.22
N ARG A 282 19.39 -10.80 -4.49
CA ARG A 282 18.53 -11.34 -5.52
C ARG A 282 19.09 -12.68 -6.00
N ILE A 283 18.31 -13.74 -5.88
CA ILE A 283 18.56 -15.05 -6.43
C ILE A 283 17.76 -15.16 -7.71
N THR A 284 18.43 -15.11 -8.86
CA THR A 284 17.77 -15.28 -10.16
C THR A 284 17.50 -16.75 -10.40
N LEU A 285 16.30 -17.08 -10.89
CA LEU A 285 15.82 -18.44 -11.06
C LEU A 285 15.76 -18.82 -12.56
N ASP A 286 16.05 -20.09 -12.86
CA ASP A 286 15.71 -20.79 -14.09
C ASP A 286 14.86 -22.02 -13.71
N GLY A 287 13.52 -21.89 -13.84
CA GLY A 287 12.60 -22.77 -13.12
C GLY A 287 12.78 -22.60 -11.61
N ASP A 288 12.99 -23.71 -10.90
CA ASP A 288 13.20 -23.73 -9.44
C ASP A 288 14.70 -23.79 -9.06
N THR A 289 15.58 -23.56 -10.03
CA THR A 289 17.03 -23.61 -9.79
C THR A 289 17.64 -22.21 -9.80
N GLN A 290 18.60 -21.98 -8.91
CA GLN A 290 19.39 -20.77 -8.93
C GLN A 290 20.24 -20.69 -10.20
N SER A 291 20.07 -19.61 -10.98
CA SER A 291 20.91 -19.34 -12.16
C SER A 291 21.95 -18.25 -11.89
N ALA A 292 21.67 -17.31 -10.98
CA ALA A 292 22.62 -16.28 -10.58
C ALA A 292 22.30 -15.77 -9.16
N PHE A 293 23.30 -15.17 -8.54
CA PHE A 293 23.21 -14.46 -7.27
C PHE A 293 23.72 -13.04 -7.43
N THR A 294 23.01 -12.07 -6.85
CA THR A 294 23.38 -10.66 -6.93
C THR A 294 22.99 -9.94 -5.64
N GLN A 295 23.96 -9.45 -4.88
CA GLN A 295 23.67 -8.50 -3.81
C GLN A 295 23.33 -7.16 -4.43
N ILE A 296 22.05 -6.76 -4.36
CA ILE A 296 21.54 -5.52 -4.98
C ILE A 296 21.66 -4.31 -4.06
N ALA A 297 21.64 -4.54 -2.74
CA ALA A 297 21.78 -3.47 -1.77
C ALA A 297 22.56 -3.91 -0.53
N SER A 298 23.12 -2.93 0.18
CA SER A 298 23.85 -3.12 1.45
C SER A 298 23.76 -1.86 2.31
N GLY A 299 24.29 -1.94 3.53
CA GLY A 299 24.46 -0.78 4.42
C GLY A 299 23.22 -0.44 5.25
N PHE A 300 22.19 -1.28 5.26
CA PHE A 300 21.17 -1.20 6.29
C PHE A 300 21.82 -1.37 7.66
N CYS A 301 21.35 -0.61 8.63
CA CYS A 301 21.85 -0.77 9.99
C CYS A 301 21.36 -2.08 10.59
N THR A 302 22.21 -2.76 11.38
CA THR A 302 21.85 -4.04 11.98
C THR A 302 22.29 -4.11 13.43
N SER A 303 21.50 -4.75 14.27
CA SER A 303 21.82 -5.02 15.66
C SER A 303 20.89 -6.08 16.25
N GLY A 304 21.19 -6.55 17.43
CA GLY A 304 20.33 -7.47 18.19
C GLY A 304 20.76 -8.93 18.12
N THR A 305 19.89 -9.79 18.64
CA THR A 305 20.06 -11.24 18.74
C THR A 305 18.73 -11.93 18.42
N PRO A 306 18.70 -13.24 18.15
CA PRO A 306 17.45 -13.97 17.92
C PRO A 306 16.37 -13.64 18.96
N GLY A 307 15.16 -13.31 18.50
CA GLY A 307 14.06 -12.80 19.30
C GLY A 307 14.01 -11.27 19.44
N ALA A 308 15.06 -10.54 19.05
CA ALA A 308 15.12 -9.09 19.04
C ALA A 308 16.12 -8.58 17.99
N ILE A 309 15.98 -9.01 16.75
CA ILE A 309 16.84 -8.62 15.63
C ILE A 309 16.30 -7.32 15.00
N PHE A 310 17.20 -6.38 14.77
CA PHE A 310 16.97 -5.13 14.06
C PHE A 310 17.79 -5.15 12.77
N ALA A 311 17.12 -5.29 11.64
CA ALA A 311 17.72 -5.42 10.32
C ALA A 311 16.66 -5.08 9.26
N PRO A 312 17.00 -5.02 7.96
CA PRO A 312 15.98 -5.09 6.92
C PRO A 312 15.23 -6.42 7.06
N SER A 313 13.91 -6.35 7.21
CA SER A 313 13.07 -7.50 7.60
C SER A 313 12.15 -7.91 6.46
N GLY A 314 10.84 -7.72 6.62
CA GLY A 314 9.85 -8.15 5.65
C GLY A 314 10.02 -7.50 4.28
N LEU A 315 9.85 -8.30 3.24
CA LEU A 315 9.88 -7.89 1.85
C LEU A 315 8.51 -8.10 1.22
N THR A 316 8.04 -7.10 0.45
CA THR A 316 6.77 -7.17 -0.27
C THR A 316 6.96 -6.60 -1.67
N TYR A 317 6.50 -7.30 -2.70
CA TYR A 317 6.68 -6.89 -4.08
C TYR A 317 5.37 -6.49 -4.74
N ASP A 318 5.38 -5.31 -5.38
CA ASP A 318 4.30 -4.87 -6.27
C ASP A 318 4.70 -5.11 -7.73
N ALA A 319 4.12 -6.14 -8.31
CA ALA A 319 4.40 -6.55 -9.69
C ALA A 319 3.90 -5.53 -10.73
N SER A 320 2.92 -4.71 -10.39
CA SER A 320 2.32 -3.73 -11.33
C SER A 320 3.28 -2.59 -11.67
N ILE A 321 4.23 -2.30 -10.77
CA ILE A 321 5.18 -1.17 -10.88
C ILE A 321 6.64 -1.59 -10.65
N ASP A 322 6.95 -2.89 -10.65
CA ASP A 322 8.29 -3.44 -10.40
C ASP A 322 8.98 -2.81 -9.17
N THR A 323 8.26 -2.81 -8.04
CA THR A 323 8.74 -2.17 -6.81
C THR A 323 8.81 -3.18 -5.66
N LEU A 324 9.98 -3.29 -5.04
CA LEU A 324 10.17 -4.04 -3.81
C LEU A 324 10.08 -3.06 -2.63
N TYR A 325 9.18 -3.36 -1.71
CA TYR A 325 9.09 -2.66 -0.43
C TYR A 325 9.85 -3.43 0.63
N ILE A 326 10.68 -2.72 1.38
CA ILE A 326 11.50 -3.25 2.46
C ILE A 326 11.02 -2.63 3.77
N VAL A 327 10.62 -3.46 4.70
CA VAL A 327 10.36 -3.03 6.08
C VAL A 327 11.68 -3.08 6.83
N ASP A 328 12.18 -1.91 7.22
CA ASP A 328 13.45 -1.80 7.96
C ASP A 328 13.18 -1.59 9.44
N THR A 329 13.29 -2.67 10.19
CA THR A 329 13.11 -2.69 11.65
C THR A 329 14.13 -1.78 12.34
N SER A 330 15.34 -1.69 11.78
CA SER A 330 16.46 -0.96 12.41
C SER A 330 16.29 0.54 12.37
N SER A 331 15.70 1.09 11.30
CA SER A 331 15.47 2.53 11.13
C SER A 331 14.00 2.93 11.36
N ASN A 332 13.12 2.00 11.74
CA ASN A 332 11.67 2.23 11.86
C ASN A 332 11.09 2.85 10.58
N SER A 333 11.41 2.26 9.44
CA SER A 333 11.08 2.81 8.13
C SER A 333 10.48 1.75 7.20
N VAL A 334 9.73 2.22 6.21
CA VAL A 334 9.39 1.47 5.00
C VAL A 334 10.08 2.14 3.82
N ILE A 335 10.84 1.36 3.06
CA ILE A 335 11.67 1.79 1.94
C ILE A 335 11.18 1.13 0.67
N ALA A 336 11.15 1.83 -0.45
CA ALA A 336 10.85 1.27 -1.77
C ALA A 336 12.08 1.26 -2.66
N PHE A 337 12.32 0.14 -3.35
CA PHE A 337 13.25 0.02 -4.47
C PHE A 337 12.42 -0.14 -5.75
N THR A 338 12.37 0.91 -6.56
CA THR A 338 11.65 0.92 -7.84
C THR A 338 12.50 0.36 -8.96
N SER A 339 11.87 -0.24 -9.98
CA SER A 339 12.57 -0.95 -11.07
C SER A 339 13.58 -1.95 -10.53
N VAL A 340 13.17 -2.69 -9.52
CA VAL A 340 14.07 -3.54 -8.72
C VAL A 340 14.71 -4.65 -9.55
N SER A 341 14.01 -5.13 -10.57
CA SER A 341 14.55 -6.16 -11.50
C SER A 341 15.82 -5.70 -12.23
N GLY A 342 15.98 -4.39 -12.44
CA GLY A 342 17.13 -3.78 -13.13
C GLY A 342 18.29 -3.38 -12.22
N ILE A 343 18.16 -3.50 -10.90
CA ILE A 343 19.23 -3.11 -9.97
C ILE A 343 20.38 -4.11 -10.06
N GLY A 344 21.58 -3.61 -10.36
CA GLY A 344 22.80 -4.40 -10.45
C GLY A 344 23.49 -4.65 -9.11
N SER A 345 24.62 -5.37 -9.14
CA SER A 345 25.42 -5.66 -7.95
C SER A 345 25.90 -4.38 -7.26
N GLY A 346 25.66 -4.29 -5.94
CA GLY A 346 26.00 -3.12 -5.11
C GLY A 346 25.31 -1.83 -5.56
N GLY A 347 24.18 -1.93 -6.28
CA GLY A 347 23.51 -0.81 -6.90
C GLY A 347 22.98 0.24 -5.92
N ILE A 348 22.60 -0.19 -4.72
CA ILE A 348 22.10 0.69 -3.65
C ILE A 348 22.92 0.50 -2.39
N VAL A 349 23.39 1.61 -1.82
CA VAL A 349 23.98 1.65 -0.48
C VAL A 349 23.08 2.49 0.41
N VAL A 350 22.54 1.87 1.45
CA VAL A 350 21.66 2.51 2.44
C VAL A 350 22.53 3.12 3.54
N ASN A 351 22.41 4.43 3.76
CA ASN A 351 23.12 5.13 4.81
C ASN A 351 22.12 5.44 5.94
N GLY A 352 21.82 4.44 6.73
CA GLY A 352 20.91 4.50 7.87
C GLY A 352 21.66 4.52 9.20
N GLN A 353 20.97 4.94 10.24
CA GLN A 353 21.42 4.79 11.62
C GLN A 353 20.46 3.85 12.33
N CYS A 354 20.99 2.98 13.18
CA CYS A 354 20.14 2.14 14.02
C CYS A 354 19.32 3.01 14.97
N SER A 355 18.04 2.80 15.00
CA SER A 355 17.18 3.30 16.07
C SER A 355 17.60 2.64 17.38
N SER A 356 17.76 3.42 18.42
CA SER A 356 17.88 2.84 19.74
C SER A 356 16.49 2.48 20.25
N VAL A 357 16.36 1.34 20.93
CA VAL A 357 15.11 0.82 21.53
C VAL A 357 14.40 1.84 22.43
N SER A 358 15.04 2.93 22.81
CA SER A 358 14.52 3.96 23.72
C SER A 358 14.88 5.38 23.29
N GLY A 359 15.42 5.57 22.07
CA GLY A 359 15.88 6.88 21.59
C GLY A 359 14.84 7.63 20.75
N PRO A 360 15.11 8.90 20.45
CA PRO A 360 14.30 9.67 19.52
C PRO A 360 14.34 9.02 18.12
N PRO A 361 13.35 9.31 17.24
CA PRO A 361 13.36 8.81 15.88
C PRO A 361 14.70 9.14 15.21
N THR A 362 15.32 8.12 14.62
CA THR A 362 16.52 8.33 13.79
C THR A 362 16.15 9.14 12.55
N PRO A 363 17.08 9.91 11.97
CA PRO A 363 16.88 10.50 10.65
C PRO A 363 16.54 9.39 9.64
N ALA A 364 15.65 9.72 8.70
CA ALA A 364 15.34 8.81 7.59
C ALA A 364 16.63 8.40 6.87
N PRO A 365 16.78 7.13 6.46
CA PRO A 365 17.95 6.68 5.72
C PRO A 365 18.09 7.43 4.39
N THR A 366 19.32 7.62 3.96
CA THR A 366 19.67 8.18 2.66
C THR A 366 20.32 7.11 1.79
N PHE A 367 20.38 7.35 0.48
CA PHE A 367 20.82 6.35 -0.46
C PHE A 367 21.97 6.86 -1.32
N SER A 368 22.92 5.96 -1.62
CA SER A 368 24.02 6.17 -2.55
C SER A 368 24.22 4.93 -3.42
N GLY A 369 25.15 4.96 -4.36
CA GLY A 369 25.38 3.88 -5.33
C GLY A 369 24.81 4.20 -6.70
N SER A 370 25.06 3.29 -7.67
CA SER A 370 24.69 3.50 -9.08
C SER A 370 23.18 3.54 -9.33
N SER A 371 22.39 2.93 -8.44
CA SER A 371 20.93 2.87 -8.51
C SER A 371 20.25 3.62 -7.35
N ALA A 372 20.95 4.57 -6.72
CA ALA A 372 20.41 5.33 -5.58
C ALA A 372 19.08 6.04 -5.88
N THR A 373 18.86 6.46 -7.13
CA THR A 373 17.60 7.10 -7.57
C THR A 373 16.41 6.16 -7.62
N SER A 374 16.64 4.85 -7.59
CA SER A 374 15.59 3.84 -7.48
C SER A 374 15.12 3.63 -6.04
N ALA A 375 15.83 4.15 -5.05
CA ALA A 375 15.51 3.99 -3.65
C ALA A 375 14.86 5.25 -3.06
N ARG A 376 13.81 5.07 -2.25
CA ARG A 376 13.18 6.15 -1.50
C ARG A 376 12.56 5.66 -0.20
N VAL A 377 12.54 6.51 0.82
CA VAL A 377 11.78 6.26 2.05
C VAL A 377 10.30 6.56 1.77
N ILE A 378 9.42 5.61 2.09
CA ILE A 378 7.97 5.77 2.00
C ILE A 378 7.42 6.37 3.29
N ALA A 379 7.79 5.77 4.41
CA ALA A 379 7.39 6.21 5.74
C ALA A 379 8.54 5.99 6.74
N THR A 380 8.62 6.85 7.75
CA THR A 380 9.56 6.71 8.87
C THR A 380 8.97 7.35 10.13
N GLY A 381 9.23 6.78 11.27
CA GLY A 381 8.65 7.23 12.55
C GLY A 381 7.13 7.11 12.56
N GLY A 382 6.42 8.16 13.06
CA GLY A 382 4.95 8.21 13.03
C GLY A 382 4.23 7.11 13.83
N GLY A 383 4.95 6.39 14.70
CA GLY A 383 4.44 5.24 15.44
C GLY A 383 4.97 3.90 14.93
N LEU A 384 5.68 3.86 13.79
CA LEU A 384 6.45 2.68 13.42
C LEU A 384 7.51 2.44 14.48
N PHE A 385 7.44 1.29 15.10
CA PHE A 385 8.37 0.87 16.13
C PHE A 385 8.69 -0.60 15.95
N THR A 386 9.92 -0.88 15.55
CA THR A 386 10.35 -2.22 15.16
C THR A 386 9.37 -2.89 14.17
N PRO A 387 9.01 -2.24 13.04
CA PRO A 387 8.14 -2.87 12.06
C PRO A 387 8.85 -4.09 11.46
N LEU A 388 8.11 -5.20 11.26
CA LEU A 388 8.70 -6.47 10.82
C LEU A 388 8.24 -6.92 9.46
N SER A 389 6.96 -6.79 9.16
CA SER A 389 6.38 -7.34 7.94
C SER A 389 5.36 -6.40 7.31
N ALA A 390 5.12 -6.61 6.04
CA ALA A 390 4.10 -5.89 5.29
C ALA A 390 3.40 -6.82 4.30
N ALA A 391 2.16 -6.46 3.96
CA ALA A 391 1.44 -7.06 2.86
C ALA A 391 0.85 -5.97 1.96
N LEU A 392 0.81 -6.23 0.64
CA LEU A 392 0.20 -5.33 -0.33
C LEU A 392 -1.32 -5.49 -0.29
N LEU A 393 -2.03 -4.37 -0.11
CA LEU A 393 -3.48 -4.30 -0.15
C LEU A 393 -3.99 -4.15 -1.59
N SER A 394 -5.27 -4.42 -1.80
CA SER A 394 -5.90 -4.39 -3.13
C SER A 394 -5.91 -3.00 -3.77
N ASP A 395 -5.83 -1.96 -2.96
CA ASP A 395 -5.75 -0.57 -3.42
C ASP A 395 -4.31 -0.12 -3.73
N GLY A 396 -3.30 -0.98 -3.47
CA GLY A 396 -1.87 -0.74 -3.68
C GLY A 396 -1.20 -0.03 -2.51
N ASP A 397 -1.87 0.13 -1.38
CA ASP A 397 -1.27 0.53 -0.13
C ASP A 397 -0.69 -0.69 0.60
N LEU A 398 0.12 -0.46 1.60
CA LEU A 398 0.75 -1.50 2.41
C LEU A 398 0.11 -1.54 3.79
N ILE A 399 -0.21 -2.72 4.28
CA ILE A 399 -0.42 -2.91 5.71
C ILE A 399 0.89 -3.39 6.34
N VAL A 400 1.36 -2.69 7.37
CA VAL A 400 2.65 -2.92 8.01
C VAL A 400 2.43 -3.27 9.47
N ALA A 401 3.02 -4.37 9.93
CA ALA A 401 2.91 -4.81 11.31
C ALA A 401 4.15 -4.40 12.13
N ASN A 402 3.91 -3.79 13.29
CA ASN A 402 4.93 -3.58 14.31
C ASN A 402 5.14 -4.84 15.13
N ALA A 403 6.38 -5.23 15.36
CA ALA A 403 6.71 -6.23 16.39
C ALA A 403 6.63 -5.65 17.80
N ASP A 404 6.86 -4.34 17.91
CA ASP A 404 6.78 -3.61 19.19
C ASP A 404 7.70 -4.19 20.29
N ILE A 405 8.85 -4.72 19.92
CA ILE A 405 9.80 -5.31 20.85
C ILE A 405 10.34 -4.22 21.78
N ASN A 406 10.14 -4.37 23.08
CA ASN A 406 10.61 -3.44 24.11
C ASN A 406 10.05 -2.02 24.07
N ILE A 407 8.81 -1.84 23.64
CA ILE A 407 8.17 -0.51 23.48
C ILE A 407 7.86 0.27 24.79
N GLY A 408 8.05 -0.32 25.93
CA GLY A 408 7.76 0.35 27.21
C GLY A 408 6.27 0.62 27.41
N SER A 409 5.85 1.89 27.33
CA SER A 409 4.46 2.31 27.58
C SER A 409 3.62 2.49 26.30
N GLN A 410 4.10 2.11 25.13
CA GLN A 410 3.34 2.24 23.88
C GLN A 410 2.30 1.11 23.74
N THR A 411 1.33 1.30 22.88
CA THR A 411 0.33 0.28 22.54
C THR A 411 0.99 -0.80 21.67
N PRO A 412 1.02 -2.07 22.10
CA PRO A 412 1.70 -3.12 21.37
C PRO A 412 0.86 -3.63 20.19
N ASN A 413 1.53 -4.37 19.29
CA ASN A 413 0.93 -5.19 18.25
C ASN A 413 -0.04 -4.40 17.34
N GLN A 414 0.44 -3.24 16.89
CA GLN A 414 -0.29 -2.37 15.98
C GLN A 414 0.06 -2.65 14.52
N VAL A 415 -0.92 -2.39 13.65
CA VAL A 415 -0.71 -2.31 12.20
C VAL A 415 -0.95 -0.89 11.72
N PHE A 416 -0.25 -0.53 10.65
CA PHE A 416 -0.30 0.76 9.98
C PHE A 416 -0.63 0.54 8.51
N GLU A 417 -1.49 1.39 7.95
CA GLU A 417 -1.64 1.48 6.50
C GLU A 417 -0.71 2.58 5.98
N ILE A 418 0.04 2.24 4.95
CA ILE A 418 1.05 3.13 4.36
C ILE A 418 0.82 3.21 2.87
N SER A 419 0.51 4.40 2.37
CA SER A 419 0.37 4.66 0.95
C SER A 419 1.71 5.07 0.34
N PRO A 420 2.20 4.34 -0.68
CA PRO A 420 3.45 4.68 -1.35
C PRO A 420 3.43 6.01 -2.09
N VAL A 421 2.25 6.61 -2.29
CA VAL A 421 2.07 7.87 -3.04
C VAL A 421 1.88 9.10 -2.17
N LEU A 422 1.57 8.92 -0.89
CA LEU A 422 1.41 10.03 0.06
C LEU A 422 2.75 10.50 0.61
N PRO A 423 2.95 11.81 0.79
CA PRO A 423 4.07 12.33 1.56
C PRO A 423 4.02 11.80 3.01
N GLY A 424 5.10 11.12 3.43
CA GLY A 424 5.18 10.49 4.76
C GLY A 424 4.44 9.16 4.91
N GLY A 425 3.68 8.75 3.89
CA GLY A 425 3.13 7.42 3.72
C GLY A 425 1.95 7.03 4.60
N PHE A 426 1.79 7.59 5.80
CA PHE A 426 0.79 7.13 6.77
C PHE A 426 -0.64 7.42 6.35
N VAL A 427 -1.53 6.44 6.53
CA VAL A 427 -2.95 6.50 6.24
C VAL A 427 -3.72 6.29 7.55
N GLY A 428 -4.22 7.37 8.14
CA GLY A 428 -5.05 7.29 9.36
C GLY A 428 -4.28 6.91 10.64
N GLN A 429 -5.01 6.46 11.64
CA GLN A 429 -4.49 6.04 12.94
C GLN A 429 -4.22 4.53 12.93
N PRO A 430 -3.18 4.05 13.62
CA PRO A 430 -2.90 2.62 13.72
C PRO A 430 -4.02 1.85 14.41
N VAL A 431 -4.12 0.57 14.08
CA VAL A 431 -5.07 -0.36 14.70
C VAL A 431 -4.32 -1.42 15.49
N GLN A 432 -4.68 -1.59 16.76
CA GLN A 432 -4.17 -2.68 17.58
C GLN A 432 -4.89 -3.99 17.23
N LEU A 433 -4.15 -5.00 16.80
CA LEU A 433 -4.71 -6.31 16.46
C LEU A 433 -4.67 -7.31 17.61
N ASP A 434 -3.67 -7.19 18.49
CA ASP A 434 -3.56 -8.01 19.70
C ASP A 434 -3.21 -7.14 20.90
N SER A 435 -3.83 -7.40 22.04
CA SER A 435 -3.62 -6.67 23.31
C SER A 435 -2.71 -7.41 24.30
N GLY A 436 -2.12 -8.54 23.88
CA GLY A 436 -1.19 -9.33 24.68
C GLY A 436 0.20 -8.73 24.78
N ALA A 437 1.18 -9.60 25.01
CA ALA A 437 2.57 -9.17 25.08
C ALA A 437 3.05 -8.57 23.75
N PRO A 438 3.98 -7.59 23.76
CA PRO A 438 4.63 -7.10 22.54
C PRO A 438 5.33 -8.22 21.80
N GLY A 439 5.35 -8.15 20.46
CA GLY A 439 6.02 -9.12 19.61
C GLY A 439 5.10 -10.21 19.05
N ALA A 440 3.77 -10.00 19.04
CA ALA A 440 2.86 -11.01 18.53
C ALA A 440 2.72 -11.00 16.99
N LEU A 441 2.94 -9.87 16.32
CA LEU A 441 2.68 -9.73 14.88
C LEU A 441 3.96 -9.88 14.07
N PHE A 442 4.25 -11.07 13.56
CA PHE A 442 5.40 -11.32 12.70
C PHE A 442 5.02 -11.47 11.23
N GLY A 443 4.16 -12.41 10.89
CA GLY A 443 3.71 -12.64 9.52
C GLY A 443 2.40 -11.95 9.24
N ILE A 444 2.30 -11.28 8.09
CA ILE A 444 1.07 -10.70 7.57
C ILE A 444 0.92 -11.02 6.09
N ALA A 445 -0.28 -11.38 5.66
CA ALA A 445 -0.60 -11.67 4.28
C ALA A 445 -1.97 -11.07 3.92
N ALA A 446 -2.12 -10.60 2.69
CA ALA A 446 -3.35 -9.99 2.22
C ALA A 446 -3.79 -10.58 0.88
N THR A 447 -5.09 -10.69 0.69
CA THR A 447 -5.69 -11.15 -0.57
C THR A 447 -7.09 -10.57 -0.73
N VAL A 448 -7.70 -10.83 -1.89
CA VAL A 448 -9.08 -10.45 -2.18
C VAL A 448 -9.87 -11.73 -2.49
N ASP A 449 -11.05 -11.90 -1.89
CA ASP A 449 -11.91 -13.02 -2.21
C ASP A 449 -12.70 -12.81 -3.51
N SER A 450 -13.48 -13.84 -3.90
CA SER A 450 -14.28 -13.79 -5.13
C SER A 450 -15.41 -12.75 -5.12
N GLN A 451 -15.76 -12.20 -3.95
CA GLN A 451 -16.72 -11.12 -3.78
C GLN A 451 -16.05 -9.73 -3.79
N GLY A 452 -14.74 -9.67 -3.88
CA GLY A 452 -13.97 -8.42 -3.82
C GLY A 452 -13.68 -7.95 -2.39
N ASN A 453 -13.96 -8.74 -1.36
CA ASN A 453 -13.60 -8.39 0.00
C ASN A 453 -12.09 -8.45 0.19
N GLN A 454 -11.51 -7.41 0.81
CA GLN A 454 -10.13 -7.45 1.27
C GLN A 454 -10.02 -8.38 2.47
N ILE A 455 -9.12 -9.34 2.40
CA ILE A 455 -8.81 -10.24 3.50
C ILE A 455 -7.38 -9.96 3.97
N VAL A 456 -7.21 -9.83 5.27
CA VAL A 456 -5.90 -9.74 5.92
C VAL A 456 -5.78 -10.90 6.89
N TYR A 457 -4.72 -11.68 6.74
CA TYR A 457 -4.29 -12.70 7.68
C TYR A 457 -3.06 -12.23 8.42
N PHE A 458 -2.93 -12.59 9.68
CA PHE A 458 -1.74 -12.32 10.46
C PHE A 458 -1.47 -13.43 11.47
N ASN A 459 -0.20 -13.65 11.73
CA ASN A 459 0.23 -14.53 12.81
C ASN A 459 0.08 -13.78 14.13
N ASP A 460 -0.49 -14.46 15.11
CA ASP A 460 -0.55 -14.01 16.49
C ASP A 460 0.29 -14.99 17.34
N ASP A 461 1.49 -14.56 17.71
CA ASP A 461 2.41 -15.38 18.52
C ASP A 461 1.92 -15.57 19.95
N ASN A 462 1.24 -14.60 20.53
CA ASN A 462 0.64 -14.75 21.86
C ASN A 462 -0.39 -15.90 21.91
N ALA A 463 -1.13 -16.09 20.82
CA ALA A 463 -2.12 -17.15 20.66
C ALA A 463 -1.55 -18.40 19.97
N ASN A 464 -0.37 -18.31 19.34
CA ASN A 464 0.15 -19.31 18.40
C ASN A 464 -0.91 -19.73 17.37
N ALA A 465 -1.48 -18.76 16.69
CA ALA A 465 -2.58 -18.93 15.76
C ALA A 465 -2.48 -18.00 14.55
N VAL A 466 -3.14 -18.38 13.45
CA VAL A 466 -3.43 -17.44 12.37
C VAL A 466 -4.80 -16.83 12.61
N MET A 467 -4.85 -15.52 12.55
CA MET A 467 -6.06 -14.70 12.62
C MET A 467 -6.44 -14.17 11.24
N LYS A 468 -7.73 -13.92 11.03
CA LYS A 468 -8.30 -13.39 9.78
C LYS A 468 -9.20 -12.20 10.08
N ILE A 469 -9.07 -11.16 9.27
CA ILE A 469 -10.02 -10.05 9.19
C ILE A 469 -10.54 -9.97 7.74
N THR A 470 -11.84 -9.72 7.58
CA THR A 470 -12.47 -9.54 6.26
C THR A 470 -13.12 -8.17 6.21
N VAL A 471 -12.80 -7.40 5.19
CA VAL A 471 -13.32 -6.06 4.94
C VAL A 471 -14.11 -6.09 3.63
N ALA A 472 -15.36 -5.65 3.67
CA ALA A 472 -16.22 -5.61 2.47
C ALA A 472 -15.64 -4.62 1.42
N PRO A 473 -15.86 -4.85 0.13
CA PRO A 473 -15.46 -3.91 -0.93
C PRO A 473 -16.25 -2.61 -0.80
N GLN A 474 -15.67 -1.49 -1.22
CA GLN A 474 -16.28 -0.16 -1.23
C GLN A 474 -16.94 0.17 -2.56
#